data_b784cc80b475ddcd7cff640b9bfb397d
#
_entry.id   b784cc80b475ddcd7cff640b9bfb397d
#
_cell.length_a   1.000
_cell.length_b   1.000
_cell.length_c   1.000
_cell.angle_alpha   90.00
_cell.angle_beta   90.00
_cell.angle_gamma   90.00
#
_symmetry.space_group_name_H-M   'P 1'
#
loop_
_entity.id
_entity.type
_entity.pdbx_description
1 polymer ?
#
loop_
_entity_poly.entity_id
_entity_poly.type
_entity_poly.pdbx_seq_one_letter_code
_entity_poly.pdbx_strand_id
1 'polypeptide(L)'
;MGGDHGPSVIIPAVARAVKRLDGRDVRYLLHGDEAAIRECLASVGDVASLCEVRHSDRVIAMDEKPAVALRRGKGTSLWNAIEAVKTGQANGAVSAGNTGALMAVSKLLLRMQSPGLERPAIVASWPTLKGITAVLDVGANVTSDAEQLVEFAIMGEAFHQAVHGSTKPTIGLLNVGSEDVKGHEEVREAQRLIREGGLDRKSVV
;
A
#
# COMPACT_ATOMS: atom_id res chain seq x y z
N MET A 1 0.93 15.40 6.87
CA MET A 1 2.23 15.92 6.37
C MET A 1 3.09 14.76 5.94
N GLY A 2 4.16 15.03 5.24
CA GLY A 2 5.04 14.04 4.62
C GLY A 2 4.91 14.10 3.10
N GLY A 3 5.91 13.56 2.37
CA GLY A 3 6.08 13.76 0.94
C GLY A 3 6.72 15.11 0.60
N ASP A 4 7.07 15.27 -0.68
CA ASP A 4 7.88 16.39 -1.16
C ASP A 4 7.14 17.75 -1.10
N HIS A 5 5.82 17.71 -1.12
CA HIS A 5 4.98 18.92 -1.25
C HIS A 5 4.00 19.13 -0.09
N GLY A 6 3.89 18.21 0.85
CA GLY A 6 3.09 18.35 2.06
C GLY A 6 1.61 18.68 1.83
N PRO A 7 0.99 19.51 2.70
CA PRO A 7 -0.45 19.81 2.66
C PRO A 7 -0.92 20.47 1.36
N SER A 8 -0.09 21.26 0.69
CA SER A 8 -0.45 21.99 -0.53
C SER A 8 -0.85 21.09 -1.69
N VAL A 9 -0.40 19.83 -1.73
CA VAL A 9 -0.80 18.84 -2.72
C VAL A 9 -1.88 17.90 -2.16
N ILE A 10 -1.75 17.51 -0.88
CA ILE A 10 -2.67 16.54 -0.27
C ILE A 10 -4.08 17.11 -0.14
N ILE A 11 -4.24 18.36 0.28
CA ILE A 11 -5.58 18.94 0.47
C ILE A 11 -6.36 19.08 -0.85
N PRO A 12 -5.79 19.60 -1.95
CA PRO A 12 -6.43 19.54 -3.26
C PRO A 12 -6.73 18.11 -3.74
N ALA A 13 -5.88 17.13 -3.40
CA ALA A 13 -6.14 15.73 -3.73
C ALA A 13 -7.36 15.18 -2.96
N VAL A 14 -7.51 15.52 -1.69
CA VAL A 14 -8.71 15.19 -0.89
C VAL A 14 -9.95 15.81 -1.53
N ALA A 15 -9.90 17.08 -1.95
CA ALA A 15 -11.03 17.74 -2.62
C ALA A 15 -11.43 17.03 -3.94
N ARG A 16 -10.44 16.52 -4.71
CA ARG A 16 -10.70 15.70 -5.89
C ARG A 16 -11.31 14.34 -5.53
N ALA A 17 -10.83 13.71 -4.46
CA ALA A 17 -11.36 12.43 -3.99
C ALA A 17 -12.81 12.56 -3.55
N VAL A 18 -13.17 13.60 -2.80
CA VAL A 18 -14.55 13.90 -2.40
C VAL A 18 -15.47 13.96 -3.63
N LYS A 19 -15.06 14.71 -4.67
CA LYS A 19 -15.85 14.82 -5.92
C LYS A 19 -16.01 13.48 -6.65
N ARG A 20 -15.00 12.58 -6.58
CA ARG A 20 -15.05 11.25 -7.22
C ARG A 20 -15.87 10.24 -6.42
N LEU A 21 -15.97 10.45 -5.11
CA LEU A 21 -16.68 9.59 -4.18
C LEU A 21 -18.08 10.14 -3.83
N ASP A 22 -18.59 11.02 -4.69
CA ASP A 22 -19.89 11.66 -4.52
C ASP A 22 -20.98 10.63 -4.18
N GLY A 23 -21.79 10.97 -3.15
CA GLY A 23 -22.81 10.07 -2.60
C GLY A 23 -22.28 8.99 -1.64
N ARG A 24 -20.98 8.93 -1.33
CA ARG A 24 -20.41 8.04 -0.30
C ARG A 24 -20.13 8.82 0.97
N ASP A 25 -20.48 8.24 2.12
CA ASP A 25 -20.12 8.81 3.44
C ASP A 25 -18.65 8.52 3.74
N VAL A 26 -17.77 9.42 3.31
CA VAL A 26 -16.32 9.34 3.55
C VAL A 26 -15.89 10.57 4.33
N ARG A 27 -15.12 10.34 5.40
CA ARG A 27 -14.51 11.38 6.24
C ARG A 27 -13.00 11.23 6.23
N TYR A 28 -12.29 12.34 6.43
CA TYR A 28 -10.84 12.37 6.34
C TYR A 28 -10.24 12.83 7.66
N LEU A 29 -9.34 12.02 8.23
CA LEU A 29 -8.46 12.39 9.34
C LEU A 29 -7.14 12.90 8.77
N LEU A 30 -6.86 14.18 8.90
CA LEU A 30 -5.69 14.84 8.34
C LEU A 30 -4.60 14.97 9.41
N HIS A 31 -3.57 14.13 9.34
CA HIS A 31 -2.48 14.13 10.31
C HIS A 31 -1.33 15.04 9.87
N GLY A 32 -0.95 16.03 10.69
CA GLY A 32 0.17 16.92 10.40
C GLY A 32 0.11 18.26 11.13
N ASP A 33 0.90 19.21 10.66
CA ASP A 33 0.89 20.57 11.20
C ASP A 33 -0.49 21.20 11.00
N GLU A 34 -1.15 21.54 12.11
CA GLU A 34 -2.52 22.01 12.08
C GLU A 34 -2.65 23.35 11.35
N ALA A 35 -1.71 24.27 11.57
CA ALA A 35 -1.76 25.60 10.96
C ALA A 35 -1.65 25.49 9.43
N ALA A 36 -0.67 24.74 8.94
CA ALA A 36 -0.47 24.51 7.51
C ALA A 36 -1.66 23.76 6.86
N ILE A 37 -2.25 22.79 7.56
CA ILE A 37 -3.42 22.06 7.04
C ILE A 37 -4.62 22.98 6.97
N ARG A 38 -4.91 23.77 8.02
CA ARG A 38 -6.06 24.69 8.05
C ARG A 38 -5.95 25.78 7.00
N GLU A 39 -4.76 26.32 6.79
CA GLU A 39 -4.49 27.27 5.71
C GLU A 39 -4.87 26.70 4.34
N CYS A 40 -4.42 25.48 4.04
CA CYS A 40 -4.78 24.81 2.79
C CYS A 40 -6.28 24.49 2.71
N LEU A 41 -6.93 24.06 3.81
CA LEU A 41 -8.36 23.76 3.85
C LEU A 41 -9.21 24.97 3.55
N ALA A 42 -8.79 26.18 3.93
CA ALA A 42 -9.51 27.42 3.63
C ALA A 42 -9.73 27.64 2.11
N SER A 43 -8.90 27.04 1.27
CA SER A 43 -8.98 27.15 -0.19
C SER A 43 -9.92 26.14 -0.87
N VAL A 44 -10.44 25.12 -0.15
CA VAL A 44 -11.22 24.02 -0.74
C VAL A 44 -12.71 23.99 -0.35
N GLY A 45 -13.20 25.07 0.29
CA GLY A 45 -14.62 25.28 0.58
C GLY A 45 -15.22 24.17 1.47
N ASP A 46 -16.39 23.67 1.06
CA ASP A 46 -17.21 22.73 1.86
C ASP A 46 -16.53 21.40 2.19
N VAL A 47 -15.45 21.06 1.47
CA VAL A 47 -14.65 19.85 1.73
C VAL A 47 -14.06 19.88 3.15
N ALA A 48 -13.79 21.07 3.69
CA ALA A 48 -13.28 21.23 5.06
C ALA A 48 -14.21 20.60 6.12
N SER A 49 -15.52 20.58 5.89
CA SER A 49 -16.51 19.98 6.80
C SER A 49 -16.40 18.45 6.91
N LEU A 50 -15.80 17.79 5.92
CA LEU A 50 -15.55 16.35 5.88
C LEU A 50 -14.19 15.97 6.47
N CYS A 51 -13.41 16.96 6.93
CA CYS A 51 -12.04 16.79 7.39
C CYS A 51 -11.91 17.08 8.87
N GLU A 52 -11.29 16.17 9.61
CA GLU A 52 -10.85 16.36 10.98
C GLU A 52 -9.33 16.51 11.01
N VAL A 53 -8.83 17.61 11.57
CA VAL A 53 -7.37 17.84 11.67
C VAL A 53 -6.83 17.24 12.97
N ARG A 54 -5.84 16.38 12.85
CA ARG A 54 -5.08 15.75 13.94
C ARG A 54 -3.66 16.29 13.95
N HIS A 55 -3.36 17.19 14.89
CA HIS A 55 -2.06 17.86 14.95
C HIS A 55 -0.91 16.87 15.15
N SER A 56 0.19 17.11 14.44
CA SER A 56 1.48 16.48 14.64
C SER A 56 2.56 17.44 14.12
N ASP A 57 3.48 17.82 14.99
CA ASP A 57 4.63 18.67 14.68
C ASP A 57 5.80 17.91 14.04
N ARG A 58 5.71 16.57 13.98
CA ARG A 58 6.77 15.70 13.51
C ARG A 58 6.40 14.95 12.26
N VAL A 59 7.38 14.81 11.37
CA VAL A 59 7.29 14.04 10.14
C VAL A 59 8.44 13.04 10.03
N ILE A 60 8.28 12.03 9.22
CA ILE A 60 9.37 11.16 8.76
C ILE A 60 9.85 11.72 7.43
N ALA A 61 11.14 11.99 7.32
CA ALA A 61 11.75 12.52 6.10
C ALA A 61 11.75 11.46 4.97
N MET A 62 11.78 11.92 3.70
CA MET A 62 11.71 11.02 2.55
C MET A 62 12.93 10.10 2.44
N ASP A 63 14.09 10.53 2.91
CA ASP A 63 15.36 9.82 2.93
C ASP A 63 15.61 9.04 4.23
N GLU A 64 14.69 9.11 5.20
CA GLU A 64 14.87 8.46 6.50
C GLU A 64 14.79 6.92 6.34
N LYS A 65 15.77 6.23 6.93
CA LYS A 65 15.82 4.76 6.89
C LYS A 65 14.64 4.14 7.66
N PRO A 66 13.98 3.08 7.15
CA PRO A 66 12.85 2.43 7.82
C PRO A 66 13.12 2.04 9.28
N ALA A 67 14.34 1.57 9.59
CA ALA A 67 14.72 1.22 10.97
C ALA A 67 14.77 2.43 11.93
N VAL A 68 15.04 3.63 11.42
CA VAL A 68 14.99 4.88 12.21
C VAL A 68 13.53 5.29 12.41
N ALA A 69 12.72 5.21 11.35
CA ALA A 69 11.28 5.46 11.41
C ALA A 69 10.58 4.56 12.45
N LEU A 70 10.95 3.29 12.56
CA LEU A 70 10.41 2.39 13.59
C LEU A 70 10.78 2.84 15.02
N ARG A 71 12.00 3.32 15.23
CA ARG A 71 12.47 3.69 16.57
C ARG A 71 12.00 5.07 17.02
N ARG A 72 11.86 6.01 16.10
CA ARG A 72 11.60 7.44 16.39
C ARG A 72 10.28 7.95 15.82
N GLY A 73 9.56 7.12 15.05
CA GLY A 73 8.38 7.53 14.31
C GLY A 73 7.12 7.75 15.15
N LYS A 74 7.07 7.25 16.39
CA LYS A 74 5.89 7.44 17.25
C LYS A 74 5.59 8.94 17.43
N GLY A 75 4.34 9.33 17.17
CA GLY A 75 3.89 10.72 17.22
C GLY A 75 4.16 11.53 15.95
N THR A 76 4.73 10.93 14.90
CA THR A 76 4.79 11.57 13.57
C THR A 76 3.45 11.43 12.85
N SER A 77 3.21 12.30 11.88
CA SER A 77 1.97 12.28 11.08
C SER A 77 1.71 10.92 10.41
N LEU A 78 2.74 10.26 9.88
CA LEU A 78 2.63 8.93 9.28
C LEU A 78 2.26 7.86 10.31
N TRP A 79 2.95 7.83 11.46
CA TRP A 79 2.65 6.91 12.54
C TRP A 79 1.22 7.05 13.03
N ASN A 80 0.81 8.29 13.31
CA ASN A 80 -0.52 8.60 13.83
C ASN A 80 -1.63 8.19 12.84
N ALA A 81 -1.40 8.36 11.54
CA ALA A 81 -2.34 7.92 10.50
C ALA A 81 -2.52 6.40 10.49
N ILE A 82 -1.44 5.63 10.63
CA ILE A 82 -1.50 4.16 10.68
C ILE A 82 -2.10 3.70 12.02
N GLU A 83 -1.76 4.37 13.12
CA GLU A 83 -2.33 4.07 14.44
C GLU A 83 -3.83 4.31 14.49
N ALA A 84 -4.34 5.31 13.77
CA ALA A 84 -5.79 5.52 13.63
C ALA A 84 -6.49 4.33 12.96
N VAL A 85 -5.85 3.67 11.99
CA VAL A 85 -6.36 2.41 11.41
C VAL A 85 -6.32 1.27 12.44
N LYS A 86 -5.19 1.10 13.14
CA LYS A 86 -5.03 0.09 14.18
C LYS A 86 -6.10 0.17 15.27
N THR A 87 -6.46 1.39 15.65
CA THR A 87 -7.45 1.65 16.73
C THR A 87 -8.89 1.73 16.24
N GLY A 88 -9.14 1.46 14.96
CA GLY A 88 -10.48 1.48 14.37
C GLY A 88 -11.08 2.89 14.17
N GLN A 89 -10.28 3.95 14.31
CA GLN A 89 -10.71 5.34 14.05
C GLN A 89 -10.74 5.66 12.56
N ALA A 90 -10.02 4.90 11.74
CA ALA A 90 -10.03 4.98 10.29
C ALA A 90 -10.06 3.59 9.67
N ASN A 91 -10.64 3.48 8.46
CA ASN A 91 -10.69 2.22 7.70
C ASN A 91 -9.47 2.00 6.83
N GLY A 92 -8.69 3.05 6.57
CA GLY A 92 -7.47 3.00 5.77
C GLY A 92 -6.62 4.25 5.95
N ALA A 93 -5.36 4.16 5.57
CA ALA A 93 -4.43 5.29 5.59
C ALA A 93 -3.85 5.52 4.19
N VAL A 94 -3.71 6.79 3.81
CA VAL A 94 -3.08 7.23 2.56
C VAL A 94 -1.91 8.13 2.90
N SER A 95 -0.77 7.89 2.30
CA SER A 95 0.44 8.69 2.49
C SER A 95 1.18 8.89 1.18
N ALA A 96 1.64 10.11 0.93
CA ALA A 96 2.58 10.44 -0.15
C ALA A 96 4.02 10.56 0.39
N GLY A 97 4.25 10.12 1.62
CA GLY A 97 5.55 10.17 2.28
C GLY A 97 6.43 8.96 1.98
N ASN A 98 7.41 8.74 2.85
CA ASN A 98 8.42 7.69 2.74
C ASN A 98 7.80 6.28 2.72
N THR A 99 7.90 5.60 1.57
CA THR A 99 7.31 4.28 1.33
C THR A 99 7.89 3.20 2.26
N GLY A 100 9.20 3.21 2.47
CA GLY A 100 9.86 2.25 3.36
C GLY A 100 9.41 2.40 4.82
N ALA A 101 9.23 3.64 5.27
CA ALA A 101 8.68 3.92 6.59
C ALA A 101 7.20 3.52 6.69
N LEU A 102 6.39 3.79 5.66
CA LEU A 102 4.99 3.36 5.59
C LEU A 102 4.88 1.86 5.76
N MET A 103 5.66 1.09 5.00
CA MET A 103 5.69 -0.37 5.07
C MET A 103 6.10 -0.88 6.45
N ALA A 104 7.21 -0.36 6.98
CA ALA A 104 7.76 -0.81 8.24
C ALA A 104 6.83 -0.51 9.42
N VAL A 105 6.27 0.69 9.49
CA VAL A 105 5.33 1.10 10.54
C VAL A 105 4.01 0.34 10.40
N SER A 106 3.51 0.12 9.19
CA SER A 106 2.30 -0.68 8.96
C SER A 106 2.48 -2.12 9.42
N LYS A 107 3.59 -2.77 9.06
CA LYS A 107 3.91 -4.13 9.54
C LYS A 107 3.97 -4.21 11.06
N LEU A 108 4.57 -3.20 11.72
CA LEU A 108 4.69 -3.16 13.18
C LEU A 108 3.33 -2.96 13.86
N LEU A 109 2.53 -2.01 13.38
CA LEU A 109 1.29 -1.61 14.07
C LEU A 109 0.10 -2.50 13.71
N LEU A 110 -0.09 -2.80 12.42
CA LEU A 110 -1.26 -3.56 11.93
C LEU A 110 -1.02 -5.06 11.96
N ARG A 111 0.24 -5.48 11.83
CA ARG A 111 0.66 -6.88 11.68
C ARG A 111 0.08 -7.53 10.42
N MET A 112 0.56 -8.72 10.08
CA MET A 112 -0.05 -9.53 9.03
C MET A 112 -1.33 -10.18 9.56
N GLN A 113 -2.38 -10.20 8.75
CA GLN A 113 -3.71 -10.65 9.17
C GLN A 113 -3.88 -12.16 9.06
N SER A 114 -3.05 -12.83 8.27
CA SER A 114 -3.11 -14.28 8.06
C SER A 114 -1.87 -14.96 8.63
N PRO A 115 -2.01 -16.07 9.35
CA PRO A 115 -0.88 -16.93 9.70
C PRO A 115 -0.19 -17.41 8.43
N GLY A 116 1.12 -17.41 8.41
CA GLY A 116 1.91 -17.81 7.24
C GLY A 116 2.24 -16.70 6.26
N LEU A 117 1.67 -15.49 6.41
CA LEU A 117 2.14 -14.32 5.68
C LEU A 117 3.15 -13.55 6.52
N GLU A 118 4.39 -13.45 6.04
CA GLU A 118 5.46 -12.84 6.83
C GLU A 118 5.72 -11.39 6.47
N ARG A 119 5.55 -11.02 5.19
CA ARG A 119 5.92 -9.69 4.70
C ARG A 119 4.79 -9.04 3.91
N PRO A 120 4.52 -7.74 4.14
CA PRO A 120 3.66 -6.98 3.25
C PRO A 120 4.34 -6.77 1.89
N ALA A 121 3.53 -6.68 0.83
CA ALA A 121 3.97 -6.33 -0.51
C ALA A 121 3.36 -5.02 -0.97
N ILE A 122 4.02 -4.32 -1.88
CA ILE A 122 3.42 -3.19 -2.60
C ILE A 122 2.76 -3.74 -3.86
N VAL A 123 1.47 -3.46 -4.01
CA VAL A 123 0.70 -3.83 -5.20
C VAL A 123 0.49 -2.61 -6.10
N ALA A 124 0.66 -2.81 -7.41
CA ALA A 124 0.25 -1.85 -8.43
C ALA A 124 -0.74 -2.48 -9.40
N SER A 125 -1.77 -1.73 -9.78
CA SER A 125 -2.72 -2.12 -10.82
C SER A 125 -2.26 -1.57 -12.16
N TRP A 126 -1.83 -2.42 -13.08
CA TRP A 126 -1.34 -2.04 -14.41
C TRP A 126 -2.40 -2.31 -15.47
N PRO A 127 -2.71 -1.32 -16.34
CA PRO A 127 -3.57 -1.54 -17.48
C PRO A 127 -2.85 -2.38 -18.53
N THR A 128 -3.54 -3.38 -19.07
CA THR A 128 -3.06 -4.23 -20.16
C THR A 128 -4.11 -4.33 -21.26
N LEU A 129 -3.75 -4.90 -22.42
CA LEU A 129 -4.69 -5.11 -23.52
C LEU A 129 -5.86 -6.05 -23.14
N LYS A 130 -5.70 -6.87 -22.13
CA LYS A 130 -6.71 -7.83 -21.67
C LYS A 130 -7.43 -7.42 -20.39
N GLY A 131 -7.15 -6.22 -19.87
CA GLY A 131 -7.72 -5.74 -18.60
C GLY A 131 -6.67 -5.23 -17.63
N ILE A 132 -6.94 -5.33 -16.34
CA ILE A 132 -6.05 -4.86 -15.28
C ILE A 132 -5.27 -6.05 -14.72
N THR A 133 -3.97 -5.87 -14.53
CA THR A 133 -3.09 -6.83 -13.87
C THR A 133 -2.62 -6.25 -12.55
N ALA A 134 -2.80 -6.97 -11.45
CA ALA A 134 -2.18 -6.65 -10.17
C ALA A 134 -0.74 -7.18 -10.18
N VAL A 135 0.22 -6.29 -9.99
CA VAL A 135 1.66 -6.62 -9.95
C VAL A 135 2.16 -6.48 -8.52
N LEU A 136 2.75 -7.53 -7.99
CA LEU A 136 3.37 -7.61 -6.67
C LEU A 136 4.79 -8.20 -6.84
N ASP A 137 5.80 -7.83 -6.18
CA ASP A 137 6.00 -6.70 -5.29
C ASP A 137 6.76 -5.60 -6.05
N VAL A 138 6.22 -4.40 -6.05
CA VAL A 138 6.80 -3.30 -6.83
C VAL A 138 7.78 -2.46 -5.99
N GLY A 139 8.71 -3.12 -5.31
CA GLY A 139 9.87 -2.49 -4.67
C GLY A 139 9.83 -2.36 -3.14
N ALA A 140 8.95 -3.10 -2.45
CA ALA A 140 8.98 -3.18 -0.99
C ALA A 140 10.10 -4.10 -0.49
N ASN A 141 10.39 -5.17 -1.22
CA ASN A 141 11.41 -6.13 -0.92
C ASN A 141 12.47 -6.13 -2.02
N VAL A 142 13.75 -6.15 -1.65
CA VAL A 142 14.86 -6.14 -2.61
C VAL A 142 15.09 -7.53 -3.21
N THR A 143 14.91 -8.55 -2.39
CA THR A 143 15.02 -9.96 -2.78
C THR A 143 13.85 -10.72 -2.17
N SER A 144 13.38 -11.75 -2.86
CA SER A 144 12.30 -12.62 -2.38
C SER A 144 12.72 -14.06 -2.62
N ASP A 145 12.56 -14.92 -1.61
CA ASP A 145 12.68 -16.36 -1.74
C ASP A 145 11.41 -16.98 -2.34
N ALA A 146 11.42 -18.29 -2.55
CA ALA A 146 10.33 -18.99 -3.20
C ALA A 146 9.02 -18.93 -2.39
N GLU A 147 9.10 -19.06 -1.08
CA GLU A 147 7.97 -18.99 -0.16
C GLU A 147 7.33 -17.60 -0.19
N GLN A 148 8.13 -16.54 -0.18
CA GLN A 148 7.65 -15.16 -0.30
C GLN A 148 6.95 -14.89 -1.64
N LEU A 149 7.45 -15.44 -2.74
CA LEU A 149 6.79 -15.33 -4.03
C LEU A 149 5.41 -16.04 -4.03
N VAL A 150 5.29 -17.15 -3.33
CA VAL A 150 3.99 -17.83 -3.10
C VAL A 150 3.07 -16.97 -2.24
N GLU A 151 3.57 -16.37 -1.15
CA GLU A 151 2.79 -15.44 -0.33
C GLU A 151 2.27 -14.26 -1.17
N PHE A 152 3.12 -13.68 -2.03
CA PHE A 152 2.71 -12.59 -2.92
C PHE A 152 1.66 -13.05 -3.94
N ALA A 153 1.74 -14.28 -4.43
CA ALA A 153 0.72 -14.83 -5.32
C ALA A 153 -0.65 -14.94 -4.63
N ILE A 154 -0.68 -15.42 -3.39
CA ILE A 154 -1.91 -15.50 -2.57
C ILE A 154 -2.48 -14.10 -2.30
N MET A 155 -1.63 -13.16 -1.89
CA MET A 155 -2.06 -11.76 -1.66
C MET A 155 -2.57 -11.10 -2.95
N GLY A 156 -1.91 -11.36 -4.07
CA GLY A 156 -2.29 -10.83 -5.38
C GLY A 156 -3.63 -11.37 -5.86
N GLU A 157 -3.89 -12.66 -5.67
CA GLU A 157 -5.18 -13.28 -5.97
C GLU A 157 -6.30 -12.64 -5.14
N ALA A 158 -6.13 -12.56 -3.83
CA ALA A 158 -7.12 -11.97 -2.94
C ALA A 158 -7.37 -10.48 -3.25
N PHE A 159 -6.32 -9.71 -3.54
CA PHE A 159 -6.44 -8.32 -3.96
C PHE A 159 -7.22 -8.19 -5.27
N HIS A 160 -6.87 -8.98 -6.28
CA HIS A 160 -7.51 -8.90 -7.59
C HIS A 160 -8.99 -9.29 -7.53
N GLN A 161 -9.34 -10.29 -6.72
CA GLN A 161 -10.73 -10.66 -6.46
C GLN A 161 -11.48 -9.52 -5.77
N ALA A 162 -10.93 -8.95 -4.71
CA ALA A 162 -11.59 -7.92 -3.91
C ALA A 162 -11.75 -6.59 -4.66
N VAL A 163 -10.74 -6.18 -5.43
CA VAL A 163 -10.70 -4.84 -6.06
C VAL A 163 -11.26 -4.85 -7.48
N HIS A 164 -11.01 -5.93 -8.24
CA HIS A 164 -11.39 -6.01 -9.66
C HIS A 164 -12.53 -6.99 -9.93
N GLY A 165 -13.05 -7.67 -8.88
CA GLY A 165 -14.22 -8.55 -9.00
C GLY A 165 -13.99 -9.85 -9.79
N SER A 166 -12.75 -10.19 -10.11
CA SER A 166 -12.43 -11.45 -10.80
C SER A 166 -12.57 -12.64 -9.84
N THR A 167 -13.37 -13.61 -10.20
CA THR A 167 -13.57 -14.81 -9.37
C THR A 167 -12.42 -15.81 -9.45
N LYS A 168 -11.63 -15.78 -10.53
CA LYS A 168 -10.48 -16.66 -10.77
C LYS A 168 -9.41 -15.92 -11.56
N PRO A 169 -8.61 -15.06 -10.92
CA PRO A 169 -7.48 -14.41 -11.58
C PRO A 169 -6.39 -15.44 -11.89
N THR A 170 -5.72 -15.29 -13.02
CA THR A 170 -4.54 -16.10 -13.34
C THR A 170 -3.31 -15.50 -12.66
N ILE A 171 -2.44 -16.36 -12.16
CA ILE A 171 -1.19 -15.97 -11.52
C ILE A 171 -0.02 -16.23 -12.46
N GLY A 172 0.88 -15.26 -12.61
CA GLY A 172 2.12 -15.39 -13.35
C GLY A 172 3.30 -14.94 -12.52
N LEU A 173 4.42 -15.62 -12.65
CA LEU A 173 5.70 -15.20 -12.08
C LEU A 173 6.51 -14.48 -13.17
N LEU A 174 6.92 -13.23 -12.89
CA LEU A 174 7.78 -12.49 -13.80
C LEU A 174 9.16 -13.15 -13.84
N ASN A 175 9.62 -13.46 -15.03
CA ASN A 175 10.88 -14.17 -15.26
C ASN A 175 11.61 -13.58 -16.47
N VAL A 176 12.85 -13.96 -16.70
CA VAL A 176 13.70 -13.53 -17.82
C VAL A 176 13.46 -14.32 -19.12
N GLY A 177 12.58 -15.31 -19.09
CA GLY A 177 12.20 -16.13 -20.24
C GLY A 177 11.10 -17.13 -19.91
N SER A 178 10.50 -17.75 -20.96
CA SER A 178 9.36 -18.67 -20.85
C SER A 178 9.74 -20.13 -20.62
N GLU A 179 11.00 -20.47 -20.81
CA GLU A 179 11.45 -21.84 -20.69
C GLU A 179 11.61 -22.26 -19.23
N ASP A 180 11.18 -23.45 -18.87
CA ASP A 180 11.21 -24.00 -17.50
C ASP A 180 12.63 -24.04 -16.88
N VAL A 181 13.67 -23.93 -17.68
CA VAL A 181 15.07 -23.91 -17.24
C VAL A 181 15.64 -22.51 -17.06
N LYS A 182 14.92 -21.46 -17.46
CA LYS A 182 15.34 -20.06 -17.30
C LYS A 182 14.83 -19.46 -16.00
N GLY A 183 15.58 -18.49 -15.49
CA GLY A 183 15.28 -17.74 -14.28
C GLY A 183 16.06 -18.22 -13.06
N HIS A 184 15.94 -17.43 -12.00
CA HIS A 184 16.52 -17.75 -10.71
C HIS A 184 15.88 -18.98 -10.10
N GLU A 185 16.63 -19.69 -9.24
CA GLU A 185 16.17 -20.91 -8.58
C GLU A 185 14.90 -20.67 -7.75
N GLU A 186 14.81 -19.52 -7.11
CA GLU A 186 13.68 -19.11 -6.30
C GLU A 186 12.36 -19.01 -7.13
N VAL A 187 12.46 -18.53 -8.37
CA VAL A 187 11.29 -18.40 -9.26
C VAL A 187 10.81 -19.77 -9.71
N ARG A 188 11.74 -20.69 -10.02
CA ARG A 188 11.39 -22.08 -10.41
C ARG A 188 10.76 -22.85 -9.25
N GLU A 189 11.31 -22.69 -8.06
CA GLU A 189 10.78 -23.33 -6.86
C GLU A 189 9.41 -22.74 -6.50
N ALA A 190 9.23 -21.41 -6.56
CA ALA A 190 7.93 -20.77 -6.38
C ALA A 190 6.89 -21.31 -7.39
N GLN A 191 7.28 -21.48 -8.66
CA GLN A 191 6.41 -22.06 -9.69
C GLN A 191 5.96 -23.48 -9.31
N ARG A 192 6.87 -24.31 -8.80
CA ARG A 192 6.56 -25.66 -8.32
C ARG A 192 5.57 -25.61 -7.16
N LEU A 193 5.85 -24.80 -6.14
CA LEU A 193 5.00 -24.65 -4.94
C LEU A 193 3.61 -24.13 -5.28
N ILE A 194 3.50 -23.14 -6.17
CA ILE A 194 2.22 -22.61 -6.65
C ILE A 194 1.43 -23.73 -7.36
N ARG A 195 2.07 -24.56 -8.18
CA ARG A 195 1.43 -25.67 -8.86
C ARG A 195 0.93 -26.75 -7.89
N GLU A 196 1.66 -27.09 -6.89
CA GLU A 196 1.30 -28.08 -5.87
C GLU A 196 0.21 -27.55 -4.93
N GLY A 197 0.24 -26.27 -4.60
CA GLY A 197 -0.70 -25.60 -3.70
C GLY A 197 -2.11 -25.39 -4.27
N GLY A 198 -2.38 -25.74 -5.52
CA GLY A 198 -3.73 -25.63 -6.12
C GLY A 198 -4.15 -24.21 -6.51
N LEU A 199 -3.28 -23.21 -6.38
CA LEU A 199 -3.54 -21.86 -6.88
C LEU A 199 -3.66 -21.89 -8.40
N ASP A 200 -4.70 -21.30 -9.00
CA ASP A 200 -5.02 -21.44 -10.45
C ASP A 200 -3.99 -20.71 -11.33
N ARG A 201 -3.67 -21.27 -12.52
CA ARG A 201 -2.35 -21.14 -13.10
C ARG A 201 -2.34 -20.94 -14.58
N LYS A 202 -1.66 -19.90 -14.98
CA LYS A 202 -0.84 -19.92 -16.20
C LYS A 202 0.45 -19.18 -15.85
N SER A 203 1.59 -19.88 -15.86
CA SER A 203 2.88 -19.19 -15.88
C SER A 203 2.90 -18.33 -17.14
N VAL A 204 3.01 -17.02 -16.94
CA VAL A 204 3.19 -16.04 -17.99
C VAL A 204 4.56 -15.47 -17.82
N VAL A 205 5.30 -15.50 -18.88
CA VAL A 205 6.63 -14.90 -19.07
C VAL A 205 6.51 -13.41 -19.25
#